data_02d7379cb9296efa84da89b21a266845
#
_entry.id   02d7379cb9296efa84da89b21a266845
#
_cell.length_a   1.000
_cell.length_b   1.000
_cell.length_c   1.000
_cell.angle_alpha   90.00
_cell.angle_beta   90.00
_cell.angle_gamma   90.00
#
_symmetry.space_group_name_H-M   'P 1'
#
loop_
_entity.id
_entity.type
_entity.pdbx_description
1 polymer ?
#
loop_
_entity_poly.entity_id
_entity_poly.type
_entity_poly.pdbx_seq_one_letter_code
_entity_poly.pdbx_strand_id
1 'polypeptide(L)'
;MPKKITNCFKNKLTFENLLKAHYRARRHKMYKNEVIRFEMNLENNIWNLERSILNHTYHVGTYREFRIYEPKERIIKALPYIDRVVHQWYIEEFIKPYILPRFVSTSFACLENRGTHKAVDKVQEYMREFYRNQGDFWILKCDIRKYFYNID
;
A
#
# COMPACT_ATOMS: atom_id res chain seq x y z
N MET A 1 -18.56 0.24 -18.57
CA MET A 1 -18.39 -0.93 -17.69
C MET A 1 -16.90 -1.15 -17.44
N PRO A 2 -16.46 -1.47 -16.23
CA PRO A 2 -15.06 -1.79 -15.98
C PRO A 2 -14.69 -3.07 -16.74
N LYS A 3 -13.60 -3.03 -17.52
CA LYS A 3 -13.11 -4.20 -18.23
C LYS A 3 -12.63 -5.26 -17.23
N LYS A 4 -13.12 -6.49 -17.37
CA LYS A 4 -12.64 -7.65 -16.62
C LYS A 4 -11.20 -7.96 -17.03
N ILE A 5 -10.30 -8.08 -16.05
CA ILE A 5 -8.90 -8.47 -16.28
C ILE A 5 -8.83 -9.99 -16.05
N THR A 6 -8.45 -10.73 -17.07
CA THR A 6 -8.36 -12.19 -17.02
C THR A 6 -6.91 -12.63 -17.18
N ASN A 7 -6.55 -13.79 -16.62
CA ASN A 7 -5.24 -14.47 -16.77
C ASN A 7 -4.00 -13.64 -16.38
N CYS A 8 -4.16 -12.57 -15.60
CA CYS A 8 -3.05 -11.72 -15.22
C CYS A 8 -2.21 -12.31 -14.07
N PHE A 9 -2.76 -13.20 -13.24
CA PHE A 9 -2.09 -13.70 -12.04
C PHE A 9 -0.80 -14.48 -12.37
N LYS A 10 -0.89 -15.52 -13.22
CA LYS A 10 0.25 -16.36 -13.58
C LYS A 10 1.38 -15.58 -14.24
N ASN A 11 1.03 -14.62 -15.10
CA ASN A 11 2.03 -13.81 -15.81
C ASN A 11 2.76 -12.80 -14.91
N LYS A 12 2.19 -12.50 -13.75
CA LYS A 12 2.71 -11.52 -12.78
C LYS A 12 3.37 -12.16 -11.58
N LEU A 13 3.02 -13.40 -11.26
CA LEU A 13 3.67 -14.20 -10.23
C LEU A 13 4.89 -14.88 -10.84
N THR A 14 6.02 -14.20 -10.81
CA THR A 14 7.30 -14.69 -11.30
C THR A 14 8.39 -14.41 -10.27
N PHE A 15 9.43 -15.20 -10.29
CA PHE A 15 10.63 -15.00 -9.48
C PHE A 15 11.13 -13.55 -9.57
N GLU A 16 11.24 -13.01 -10.80
CA GLU A 16 11.73 -11.64 -11.01
C GLU A 16 10.85 -10.57 -10.35
N ASN A 17 9.53 -10.71 -10.45
CA ASN A 17 8.61 -9.72 -9.87
C ASN A 17 8.64 -9.77 -8.34
N LEU A 18 8.73 -10.96 -7.76
CA LEU A 18 8.93 -11.14 -6.32
C LEU A 18 10.29 -10.62 -5.85
N LEU A 19 11.35 -10.82 -6.62
CA LEU A 19 12.67 -10.26 -6.33
C LEU A 19 12.65 -8.72 -6.37
N LYS A 20 12.01 -8.12 -7.38
CA LYS A 20 11.79 -6.66 -7.44
C LYS A 20 11.00 -6.16 -6.23
N ALA A 21 9.97 -6.90 -5.83
CA ALA A 21 9.17 -6.59 -4.65
C ALA A 21 10.02 -6.65 -3.36
N HIS A 22 10.89 -7.65 -3.22
CA HIS A 22 11.85 -7.72 -2.12
C HIS A 22 12.74 -6.47 -2.08
N TYR A 23 13.34 -6.07 -3.21
CA TYR A 23 14.19 -4.88 -3.25
C TYR A 23 13.45 -3.59 -2.86
N ARG A 24 12.16 -3.48 -3.19
CA ARG A 24 11.32 -2.36 -2.71
C ARG A 24 11.00 -2.48 -1.22
N ALA A 25 10.63 -3.67 -0.75
CA ALA A 25 10.25 -3.90 0.65
C ALA A 25 11.40 -3.65 1.63
N ARG A 26 12.66 -3.94 1.25
CA ARG A 26 13.84 -3.71 2.09
C ARG A 26 14.34 -2.28 2.12
N ARG A 27 13.87 -1.42 1.20
CA ARG A 27 14.35 -0.05 1.07
C ARG A 27 14.28 0.70 2.40
N HIS A 28 15.40 1.28 2.82
CA HIS A 28 15.61 1.94 4.13
C HIS A 28 15.44 1.02 5.36
N LYS A 29 15.52 -0.32 5.18
CA LYS A 29 15.36 -1.30 6.26
C LYS A 29 16.40 -2.42 6.21
N MET A 30 17.47 -2.29 5.43
CA MET A 30 18.49 -3.33 5.23
C MET A 30 19.22 -3.76 6.52
N TYR A 31 19.24 -2.88 7.53
CA TYR A 31 19.83 -3.15 8.84
C TYR A 31 18.95 -4.02 9.76
N LYS A 32 17.72 -4.31 9.36
CA LYS A 32 16.81 -5.11 10.20
C LYS A 32 17.13 -6.60 10.09
N ASN A 33 17.22 -7.30 11.23
CA ASN A 33 17.55 -8.72 11.30
C ASN A 33 16.64 -9.59 10.42
N GLU A 34 15.37 -9.27 10.32
CA GLU A 34 14.42 -10.00 9.47
C GLU A 34 14.75 -9.89 7.97
N VAL A 35 15.26 -8.73 7.52
CA VAL A 35 15.71 -8.52 6.16
C VAL A 35 17.01 -9.27 5.91
N ILE A 36 17.98 -9.13 6.81
CA ILE A 36 19.28 -9.82 6.73
C ILE A 36 19.08 -11.34 6.64
N ARG A 37 18.25 -11.91 7.52
CA ARG A 37 17.94 -13.36 7.49
C ARG A 37 17.28 -13.79 6.18
N PHE A 38 16.42 -12.98 5.63
CA PHE A 38 15.80 -13.27 4.35
C PHE A 38 16.83 -13.25 3.20
N GLU A 39 17.75 -12.29 3.23
CA GLU A 39 18.80 -12.14 2.21
C GLU A 39 19.88 -13.22 2.27
N MET A 40 20.16 -13.78 3.45
CA MET A 40 21.13 -14.89 3.59
C MET A 40 20.76 -16.11 2.73
N ASN A 41 19.50 -16.30 2.40
CA ASN A 41 19.02 -17.38 1.53
C ASN A 41 18.00 -16.86 0.51
N LEU A 42 18.33 -15.73 -0.12
CA LEU A 42 17.41 -14.94 -0.93
C LEU A 42 16.76 -15.74 -2.05
N GLU A 43 17.55 -16.42 -2.85
CA GLU A 43 17.07 -17.18 -4.01
C GLU A 43 16.05 -18.25 -3.59
N ASN A 44 16.42 -19.09 -2.64
CA ASN A 44 15.52 -20.13 -2.13
C ASN A 44 14.25 -19.54 -1.47
N ASN A 45 14.38 -18.43 -0.75
CA ASN A 45 13.23 -17.77 -0.13
C ASN A 45 12.25 -17.24 -1.17
N ILE A 46 12.74 -16.66 -2.27
CA ILE A 46 11.89 -16.18 -3.37
C ILE A 46 11.26 -17.38 -4.12
N TRP A 47 12.02 -18.43 -4.43
CA TRP A 47 11.50 -19.65 -5.06
C TRP A 47 10.41 -20.33 -4.21
N ASN A 48 10.64 -20.46 -2.91
CA ASN A 48 9.67 -21.05 -1.99
C ASN A 48 8.42 -20.21 -1.89
N LEU A 49 8.57 -18.88 -1.88
CA LEU A 49 7.44 -17.95 -1.85
C LEU A 49 6.61 -18.08 -3.13
N GLU A 50 7.23 -18.04 -4.30
CA GLU A 50 6.54 -18.22 -5.58
C GLU A 50 5.75 -19.53 -5.61
N ARG A 51 6.39 -20.65 -5.26
CA ARG A 51 5.75 -21.97 -5.21
C ARG A 51 4.59 -22.02 -4.22
N SER A 52 4.76 -21.44 -3.04
CA SER A 52 3.69 -21.44 -2.02
C SER A 52 2.46 -20.68 -2.49
N ILE A 53 2.63 -19.57 -3.20
CA ILE A 53 1.53 -18.79 -3.76
C ILE A 53 0.88 -19.53 -4.93
N LEU A 54 1.68 -20.14 -5.83
CA LEU A 54 1.18 -20.94 -6.96
C LEU A 54 0.36 -22.14 -6.50
N ASN A 55 0.81 -22.82 -5.45
CA ASN A 55 0.17 -24.04 -4.92
C ASN A 55 -0.93 -23.73 -3.91
N HIS A 56 -1.28 -22.45 -3.69
CA HIS A 56 -2.27 -22.03 -2.69
C HIS A 56 -1.96 -22.48 -1.25
N THR A 57 -0.68 -22.67 -0.93
CA THR A 57 -0.20 -23.07 0.42
C THR A 57 0.38 -21.89 1.20
N TYR A 58 0.41 -20.71 0.59
CA TYR A 58 0.83 -19.50 1.28
C TYR A 58 -0.20 -19.07 2.32
N HIS A 59 0.26 -18.85 3.54
CA HIS A 59 -0.53 -18.30 4.63
C HIS A 59 0.15 -17.07 5.20
N VAL A 60 -0.65 -16.04 5.50
CA VAL A 60 -0.15 -14.84 6.17
C VAL A 60 0.38 -15.20 7.55
N GLY A 61 1.57 -14.73 7.87
CA GLY A 61 2.21 -15.01 9.15
C GLY A 61 1.56 -14.26 10.31
N THR A 62 1.93 -14.67 11.52
CA THR A 62 1.43 -14.06 12.76
C THR A 62 1.94 -12.62 12.92
N TYR A 63 1.05 -11.71 13.20
CA TYR A 63 1.40 -10.32 13.49
C TYR A 63 2.18 -10.21 14.80
N ARG A 64 3.25 -9.40 14.79
CA ARG A 64 3.91 -8.95 16.00
C ARG A 64 3.25 -7.67 16.48
N GLU A 65 2.72 -7.68 17.69
CA GLU A 65 2.11 -6.49 18.29
C GLU A 65 3.11 -5.75 19.16
N PHE A 66 3.12 -4.42 19.07
CA PHE A 66 3.85 -3.55 19.97
C PHE A 66 3.13 -2.20 20.11
N ARG A 67 3.38 -1.51 21.20
CA ARG A 67 2.76 -0.22 21.49
C ARG A 67 3.73 0.91 21.16
N ILE A 68 3.20 1.98 20.62
CA ILE A 68 3.85 3.28 20.49
C ILE A 68 3.05 4.33 21.26
N TYR A 69 3.73 5.31 21.84
CA TYR A 69 3.09 6.29 22.72
C TYR A 69 3.07 7.71 22.15
N GLU A 70 3.81 7.97 21.07
CA GLU A 70 3.86 9.28 20.44
C GLU A 70 3.17 9.28 19.05
N PRO A 71 2.37 10.32 18.77
CA PRO A 71 1.80 11.37 19.61
C PRO A 71 0.62 10.89 20.48
N LYS A 72 0.17 9.67 20.32
CA LYS A 72 -0.91 9.00 21.08
C LYS A 72 -0.60 7.51 21.18
N GLU A 73 -1.06 6.87 22.24
CA GLU A 73 -0.94 5.42 22.38
C GLU A 73 -1.63 4.71 21.22
N ARG A 74 -0.89 3.82 20.56
CA ARG A 74 -1.38 2.98 19.46
C ARG A 74 -0.79 1.59 19.55
N ILE A 75 -1.60 0.59 19.33
CA ILE A 75 -1.14 -0.80 19.12
C ILE A 75 -0.81 -0.95 17.64
N ILE A 76 0.45 -1.26 17.34
CA ILE A 76 0.91 -1.53 15.99
C ILE A 76 1.00 -3.04 15.78
N LYS A 77 0.38 -3.50 14.71
CA LYS A 77 0.47 -4.89 14.24
C LYS A 77 1.40 -4.95 13.04
N ALA A 78 2.58 -5.51 13.22
CA ALA A 78 3.60 -5.61 12.18
C ALA A 78 3.59 -7.02 11.58
N LEU A 79 3.49 -7.09 10.27
CA LEU A 79 3.62 -8.33 9.51
C LEU A 79 5.08 -8.82 9.48
N PRO A 80 5.31 -10.14 9.41
CA PRO A 80 6.59 -10.72 9.02
C PRO A 80 7.14 -10.13 7.73
N TYR A 81 8.44 -10.20 7.55
CA TYR A 81 9.07 -9.58 6.37
C TYR A 81 8.60 -10.21 5.05
N ILE A 82 8.42 -11.53 5.01
CA ILE A 82 7.94 -12.24 3.82
C ILE A 82 6.58 -11.73 3.34
N ASP A 83 5.66 -11.47 4.26
CA ASP A 83 4.32 -10.94 3.93
C ASP A 83 4.41 -9.51 3.36
N ARG A 84 5.39 -8.74 3.84
CA ARG A 84 5.64 -7.40 3.28
C ARG A 84 6.18 -7.47 1.84
N VAL A 85 6.93 -8.51 1.49
CA VAL A 85 7.34 -8.77 0.10
C VAL A 85 6.11 -9.08 -0.76
N VAL A 86 5.21 -9.96 -0.28
CA VAL A 86 3.95 -10.28 -0.97
C VAL A 86 3.08 -9.03 -1.15
N HIS A 87 2.91 -8.21 -0.10
CA HIS A 87 2.16 -6.96 -0.19
C HIS A 87 2.76 -6.01 -1.23
N GLN A 88 4.10 -5.88 -1.24
CA GLN A 88 4.77 -5.01 -2.20
C GLN A 88 4.58 -5.51 -3.64
N TRP A 89 4.69 -6.84 -3.86
CA TRP A 89 4.40 -7.46 -5.14
C TRP A 89 2.95 -7.20 -5.58
N TYR A 90 1.99 -7.42 -4.69
CA TYR A 90 0.58 -7.21 -4.99
C TYR A 90 0.26 -5.75 -5.34
N ILE A 91 0.82 -4.81 -4.59
CA ILE A 91 0.65 -3.38 -4.87
C ILE A 91 1.20 -3.01 -6.25
N GLU A 92 2.41 -3.45 -6.59
CA GLU A 92 3.06 -3.08 -7.85
C GLU A 92 2.40 -3.74 -9.06
N GLU A 93 2.02 -4.99 -8.94
CA GLU A 93 1.53 -5.77 -10.06
C GLU A 93 0.01 -5.65 -10.29
N PHE A 94 -0.76 -5.34 -9.25
CA PHE A 94 -2.23 -5.31 -9.35
C PHE A 94 -2.83 -3.95 -8.95
N ILE A 95 -2.45 -3.40 -7.80
CA ILE A 95 -3.07 -2.17 -7.32
C ILE A 95 -2.67 -0.98 -8.21
N LYS A 96 -1.38 -0.77 -8.43
CA LYS A 96 -0.90 0.37 -9.22
C LYS A 96 -1.43 0.38 -10.66
N PRO A 97 -1.29 -0.69 -11.45
CA PRO A 97 -1.70 -0.64 -12.85
C PRO A 97 -3.22 -0.66 -13.07
N TYR A 98 -4.01 -1.23 -12.16
CA TYR A 98 -5.43 -1.47 -12.42
C TYR A 98 -6.39 -0.69 -11.53
N ILE A 99 -5.98 -0.32 -10.32
CA ILE A 99 -6.83 0.35 -9.35
C ILE A 99 -6.52 1.84 -9.27
N LEU A 100 -5.23 2.23 -9.19
CA LEU A 100 -4.87 3.64 -9.08
C LEU A 100 -5.39 4.51 -10.24
N PRO A 101 -5.41 4.07 -11.51
CA PRO A 101 -5.97 4.88 -12.59
C PRO A 101 -7.46 5.20 -12.46
N ARG A 102 -8.16 4.46 -11.58
CA ARG A 102 -9.60 4.66 -11.31
C ARG A 102 -9.90 5.57 -10.14
N PHE A 103 -8.86 6.02 -9.42
CA PHE A 103 -9.03 6.94 -8.31
C PHE A 103 -9.52 8.29 -8.79
N VAL A 104 -10.40 8.89 -8.01
CA VAL A 104 -10.89 10.24 -8.30
C VAL A 104 -9.74 11.24 -8.30
N SER A 105 -9.84 12.28 -9.11
CA SER A 105 -8.78 13.28 -9.27
C SER A 105 -8.39 14.00 -7.98
N THR A 106 -9.30 14.03 -7.02
CA THR A 106 -9.14 14.64 -5.70
C THR A 106 -8.56 13.71 -4.63
N SER A 107 -8.12 12.49 -5.00
CA SER A 107 -7.36 11.61 -4.10
C SER A 107 -5.89 12.03 -4.08
N PHE A 108 -5.37 12.43 -2.92
CA PHE A 108 -4.00 12.94 -2.77
C PHE A 108 -3.10 12.08 -1.88
N ALA A 109 -3.65 11.25 -1.01
CA ALA A 109 -2.87 10.46 -0.07
C ALA A 109 -2.17 9.27 -0.75
N CYS A 110 -0.89 9.05 -0.42
CA CYS A 110 -0.09 7.89 -0.85
C CYS A 110 0.03 7.70 -2.38
N LEU A 111 -0.11 8.75 -3.14
CA LEU A 111 0.01 8.74 -4.60
C LEU A 111 1.26 9.48 -5.06
N GLU A 112 1.96 8.93 -6.05
CA GLU A 112 3.11 9.60 -6.68
C GLU A 112 2.68 10.93 -7.31
N ASN A 113 3.54 11.94 -7.19
CA ASN A 113 3.27 13.30 -7.68
C ASN A 113 2.02 13.98 -7.10
N ARG A 114 1.48 13.46 -6.00
CA ARG A 114 0.41 14.06 -5.20
C ARG A 114 0.91 14.24 -3.76
N GLY A 115 0.06 14.49 -2.83
CA GLY A 115 0.44 14.68 -1.44
C GLY A 115 -0.21 15.91 -0.81
N THR A 116 0.14 16.20 0.44
CA THR A 116 -0.52 17.23 1.25
C THR A 116 -0.48 18.62 0.60
N HIS A 117 0.66 19.03 0.04
CA HIS A 117 0.76 20.37 -0.58
C HIS A 117 -0.19 20.51 -1.76
N LYS A 118 -0.19 19.55 -2.69
CA LYS A 118 -1.12 19.59 -3.82
C LYS A 118 -2.60 19.49 -3.39
N ALA A 119 -2.88 18.78 -2.30
CA ALA A 119 -4.23 18.77 -1.73
C ALA A 119 -4.64 20.15 -1.23
N VAL A 120 -3.75 20.84 -0.52
CA VAL A 120 -3.99 22.21 -0.02
C VAL A 120 -4.19 23.18 -1.19
N ASP A 121 -3.33 23.14 -2.19
CA ASP A 121 -3.44 24.00 -3.38
C ASP A 121 -4.80 23.80 -4.07
N LYS A 122 -5.22 22.54 -4.22
CA LYS A 122 -6.51 22.22 -4.86
C LYS A 122 -7.72 22.68 -4.04
N VAL A 123 -7.65 22.53 -2.72
CA VAL A 123 -8.69 23.06 -1.83
C VAL A 123 -8.77 24.57 -1.93
N GLN A 124 -7.62 25.27 -1.92
CA GLN A 124 -7.60 26.73 -2.08
C GLN A 124 -8.16 27.20 -3.43
N GLU A 125 -7.85 26.45 -4.51
CA GLU A 125 -8.42 26.72 -5.84
C GLU A 125 -9.95 26.65 -5.80
N TYR A 126 -10.52 25.57 -5.25
CA TYR A 126 -11.96 25.41 -5.10
C TYR A 126 -12.60 26.47 -4.22
N MET A 127 -11.97 26.82 -3.09
CA MET A 127 -12.48 27.89 -2.22
C MET A 127 -12.53 29.24 -2.95
N ARG A 128 -11.49 29.59 -3.71
CA ARG A 128 -11.46 30.83 -4.48
C ARG A 128 -12.50 30.85 -5.60
N GLU A 129 -12.70 29.72 -6.28
CA GLU A 129 -13.70 29.57 -7.33
C GLU A 129 -15.11 29.71 -6.76
N PHE A 130 -15.42 29.01 -5.67
CA PHE A 130 -16.71 29.09 -4.99
C PHE A 130 -17.01 30.51 -4.49
N TYR A 131 -16.05 31.14 -3.84
CA TYR A 131 -16.23 32.50 -3.31
C TYR A 131 -16.52 33.52 -4.42
N ARG A 132 -15.82 33.40 -5.54
CA ARG A 132 -16.07 34.30 -6.70
C ARG A 132 -17.45 34.11 -7.31
N ASN A 133 -17.96 32.90 -7.36
CA ASN A 133 -19.19 32.58 -8.08
C ASN A 133 -20.45 32.66 -7.20
N GLN A 134 -20.33 32.39 -5.90
CA GLN A 134 -21.46 32.23 -5.00
C GLN A 134 -21.33 33.05 -3.69
N GLY A 135 -20.20 33.70 -3.43
CA GLY A 135 -19.96 34.42 -2.18
C GLY A 135 -19.60 33.49 -1.04
N ASP A 136 -20.19 33.70 0.14
CA ASP A 136 -19.88 32.89 1.33
C ASP A 136 -20.29 31.43 1.17
N PHE A 137 -19.46 30.54 1.72
CA PHE A 137 -19.67 29.08 1.64
C PHE A 137 -19.26 28.39 2.94
N TRP A 138 -19.74 27.16 3.10
CA TRP A 138 -19.39 26.29 4.21
C TRP A 138 -18.50 25.13 3.78
N ILE A 139 -17.57 24.75 4.64
CA ILE A 139 -16.70 23.58 4.42
C ILE A 139 -17.10 22.48 5.39
N LEU A 140 -17.54 21.34 4.85
CA LEU A 140 -17.80 20.14 5.64
C LEU A 140 -16.52 19.27 5.69
N LYS A 141 -15.97 19.10 6.89
CA LYS A 141 -14.86 18.18 7.15
C LYS A 141 -15.40 16.86 7.71
N CYS A 142 -15.23 15.78 6.97
CA CYS A 142 -15.63 14.44 7.38
C CYS A 142 -14.41 13.54 7.65
N ASP A 143 -14.56 12.62 8.59
CA ASP A 143 -13.59 11.57 8.89
C ASP A 143 -14.32 10.28 9.28
N ILE A 144 -13.77 9.15 8.85
CA ILE A 144 -14.36 7.83 9.16
C ILE A 144 -13.76 7.31 10.46
N ARG A 145 -14.59 7.28 11.50
CA ARG A 145 -14.17 6.78 12.83
C ARG A 145 -13.71 5.32 12.75
N LYS A 146 -12.48 5.05 13.23
CA LYS A 146 -11.90 3.70 13.30
C LYS A 146 -11.96 2.95 11.95
N TYR A 147 -11.65 3.63 10.84
CA TYR A 147 -11.74 3.08 9.49
C TYR A 147 -11.18 1.67 9.39
N PHE A 148 -9.92 1.44 9.80
CA PHE A 148 -9.25 0.13 9.68
C PHE A 148 -9.86 -0.99 10.55
N TYR A 149 -10.61 -0.65 11.57
CA TYR A 149 -11.28 -1.63 12.44
C TYR A 149 -12.69 -2.02 11.95
N ASN A 150 -13.20 -1.31 10.94
CA ASN A 150 -14.53 -1.51 10.39
C ASN A 150 -14.49 -1.96 8.92
N ILE A 151 -13.33 -2.41 8.43
CA ILE A 151 -13.20 -3.05 7.12
C ILE A 151 -13.34 -4.55 7.34
N ASP A 152 -14.34 -5.15 6.68
CA ASP A 152 -14.55 -6.61 6.61
C ASP A 152 -13.59 -7.29 5.62
#